data_5ca8f57151140890ea45f65d19b53b52
#
_entry.id   5ca8f57151140890ea45f65d19b53b52
#
_cell.length_a   1.000
_cell.length_b   1.000
_cell.length_c   1.000
_cell.angle_alpha   90.00
_cell.angle_beta   90.00
_cell.angle_gamma   90.00
#
_symmetry.space_group_name_H-M   'P 1'
#
loop_
_entity.id
_entity.type
_entity.pdbx_description
1 polymer ?
#
loop_
_entity_poly.entity_id
_entity_poly.type
_entity_poly.pdbx_seq_one_letter_code
_entity_poly.pdbx_strand_id
1 'polypeptide(L)'
;NQGEVVSQDLAYQLDANYVFVDIPEEFPFDPSNILYLEGKTVMKLNAKSDGSKTTITEGTEFTFNVKLKKALDQDVKVRLRKDLDLLEGHTLAELPDEAFELHDAIITAGSREGTIALDITKPDVLNAMPGYVLPLCLEFVDAISGVKVSEQSYSVLIEMILTFEKDNIDPSNDEIEGEYFNNNVIFESSKTNNLSYLYDGNRSGTKWYPGRNDYLTMTFSEPTRILGVRIDVVTNSYKLGSMNVYVDEGSGFISYGRFVRNNNGVIYMKFKEPVNMHALKFDGMLTTSGGTGPDIYEITFIK
;
A
#
# COMPACT_ATOMS: atom_id res chain seq x y z
N ASN A 1 -2.02 53.93 28.14
CA ASN A 1 -1.09 53.06 28.54
C ASN A 1 -1.62 51.65 28.57
N GLN A 2 -1.22 50.78 28.35
CA GLN A 2 -0.74 49.66 28.55
C GLN A 2 -1.47 48.64 27.99
N GLY A 3 -1.31 48.43 26.75
CA GLY A 3 -1.56 47.18 26.18
C GLY A 3 -0.69 46.16 26.89
N GLU A 4 -1.25 45.36 27.74
CA GLU A 4 -0.60 44.20 28.26
C GLU A 4 -1.03 42.98 27.45
N VAL A 5 -0.09 42.10 27.25
CA VAL A 5 -0.40 40.79 26.74
C VAL A 5 -1.14 40.04 27.83
N VAL A 6 -2.40 39.82 27.64
CA VAL A 6 -3.25 39.12 28.60
C VAL A 6 -2.94 37.64 28.58
N SER A 7 -2.71 37.07 27.39
CA SER A 7 -2.23 35.73 27.23
C SER A 7 -1.73 35.55 25.78
N GLN A 8 -0.61 34.90 25.61
CA GLN A 8 -0.14 34.51 24.28
C GLN A 8 -1.07 33.46 23.63
N ASP A 9 -1.76 32.71 24.46
CA ASP A 9 -2.70 31.71 24.01
C ASP A 9 -4.00 32.30 23.45
N LEU A 10 -4.25 33.56 23.66
CA LEU A 10 -5.35 34.29 23.03
C LEU A 10 -5.01 34.79 21.63
N ALA A 11 -3.80 34.47 21.15
CA ALA A 11 -3.31 34.75 19.79
C ALA A 11 -3.34 36.23 19.39
N TYR A 12 -3.40 37.15 20.32
CA TYR A 12 -3.25 38.58 20.04
C TYR A 12 -2.46 39.27 21.11
N GLN A 13 -1.73 40.24 20.69
CA GLN A 13 -1.02 41.18 21.58
C GLN A 13 -1.78 42.49 21.59
N LEU A 14 -2.01 43.00 22.78
CA LEU A 14 -2.50 44.34 22.95
C LEU A 14 -1.33 45.30 22.79
N ASP A 15 -1.41 46.22 21.85
CA ASP A 15 -0.47 47.32 21.77
C ASP A 15 -0.93 48.51 22.63
N ALA A 16 -0.14 49.56 22.66
CA ALA A 16 -0.41 50.74 23.52
C ALA A 16 -1.74 51.45 23.22
N ASN A 17 -2.41 51.12 22.13
CA ASN A 17 -3.65 51.77 21.73
C ASN A 17 -4.90 50.94 22.09
N TYR A 18 -4.71 49.71 22.58
CA TYR A 18 -5.83 48.88 22.97
C TYR A 18 -6.28 49.19 24.39
N VAL A 19 -7.58 49.29 24.57
CA VAL A 19 -8.18 49.37 25.85
C VAL A 19 -8.17 48.01 26.48
N PHE A 20 -7.72 47.92 27.73
CA PHE A 20 -7.83 46.70 28.49
C PHE A 20 -9.31 46.34 28.64
N VAL A 21 -9.67 45.16 28.15
CA VAL A 21 -11.01 44.61 28.34
C VAL A 21 -10.94 43.69 29.56
N ASP A 22 -11.75 43.97 30.56
CA ASP A 22 -11.95 43.05 31.68
C ASP A 22 -12.38 41.70 31.13
N ILE A 23 -11.51 40.70 31.30
CA ILE A 23 -11.88 39.32 31.01
C ILE A 23 -12.82 38.91 32.15
N PRO A 24 -14.04 38.43 31.81
CA PRO A 24 -14.95 37.97 32.84
C PRO A 24 -14.27 36.91 33.72
N GLU A 25 -14.48 36.99 35.03
CA GLU A 25 -13.95 36.01 36.00
C GLU A 25 -14.41 34.58 35.70
N GLU A 26 -15.45 34.41 34.90
CA GLU A 26 -15.95 33.14 34.39
C GLU A 26 -15.44 32.86 32.96
N PHE A 27 -14.16 32.66 32.80
CA PHE A 27 -13.68 32.03 31.56
C PHE A 27 -14.08 30.55 31.62
N PRO A 28 -14.88 30.03 30.65
CA PRO A 28 -15.56 28.73 30.79
C PRO A 28 -14.62 27.54 30.74
N PHE A 29 -13.32 27.72 30.52
CA PHE A 29 -12.32 26.65 30.53
C PHE A 29 -10.93 27.17 30.88
N ASP A 30 -10.12 26.31 31.49
CA ASP A 30 -8.70 26.55 31.71
C ASP A 30 -7.91 26.14 30.48
N PRO A 31 -7.42 27.09 29.65
CA PRO A 31 -6.70 26.75 28.40
C PRO A 31 -5.35 26.07 28.67
N SER A 32 -4.92 26.00 29.95
CA SER A 32 -3.67 25.35 30.31
C SER A 32 -3.77 23.82 30.35
N ASN A 33 -4.97 23.24 30.39
CA ASN A 33 -5.16 21.80 30.35
C ASN A 33 -5.73 21.35 28.99
N ILE A 34 -4.96 20.60 28.27
CA ILE A 34 -5.22 20.21 26.88
C ILE A 34 -5.06 18.70 26.74
N LEU A 35 -6.04 18.08 26.06
CA LEU A 35 -5.99 16.72 25.57
C LEU A 35 -5.40 16.72 24.15
N TYR A 36 -4.41 15.90 23.89
CA TYR A 36 -3.75 15.84 22.59
C TYR A 36 -3.30 14.43 22.21
N LEU A 37 -3.16 14.19 20.90
CA LEU A 37 -2.51 13.01 20.34
C LEU A 37 -1.00 13.23 20.29
N GLU A 38 -0.26 12.23 20.76
CA GLU A 38 1.20 12.22 20.62
C GLU A 38 1.57 11.57 19.28
N GLY A 39 2.53 12.16 18.59
CA GLY A 39 3.14 11.56 17.41
C GLY A 39 2.66 12.14 16.08
N LYS A 40 2.69 11.31 15.04
CA LYS A 40 2.44 11.74 13.66
C LYS A 40 0.95 11.97 13.40
N THR A 41 0.65 13.03 12.63
CA THR A 41 -0.71 13.34 12.17
C THR A 41 -1.12 12.56 10.91
N VAL A 42 -0.18 11.92 10.23
CA VAL A 42 -0.42 11.07 9.04
C VAL A 42 0.24 9.72 9.26
N MET A 43 -0.54 8.65 9.09
CA MET A 43 -0.06 7.27 9.10
C MET A 43 -0.27 6.66 7.71
N LYS A 44 0.82 6.19 7.11
CA LYS A 44 0.80 5.56 5.78
C LYS A 44 0.89 4.06 5.91
N LEU A 45 -0.04 3.36 5.27
CA LEU A 45 -0.11 1.90 5.20
C LEU A 45 0.03 1.46 3.74
N ASN A 46 0.58 0.26 3.56
CA ASN A 46 0.71 -0.38 2.26
C ASN A 46 -0.02 -1.72 2.30
N ALA A 47 -0.96 -1.88 1.39
CA ALA A 47 -1.74 -3.09 1.26
C ALA A 47 -1.57 -3.73 -0.12
N LYS A 48 -1.71 -5.04 -0.18
CA LYS A 48 -1.70 -5.83 -1.40
C LYS A 48 -2.91 -6.74 -1.41
N SER A 49 -3.69 -6.73 -2.51
CA SER A 49 -4.87 -7.57 -2.71
C SER A 49 -4.73 -8.44 -3.96
N ASP A 50 -5.20 -9.67 -3.89
CA ASP A 50 -5.37 -10.56 -5.05
C ASP A 50 -6.84 -10.62 -5.54
N GLY A 51 -7.70 -9.79 -4.96
CA GLY A 51 -9.15 -9.74 -5.21
C GLY A 51 -9.97 -10.53 -4.19
N SER A 52 -9.38 -11.47 -3.46
CA SER A 52 -10.04 -12.26 -2.42
C SER A 52 -9.42 -12.05 -1.04
N LYS A 53 -8.12 -11.87 -0.99
CA LYS A 53 -7.34 -11.65 0.23
C LYS A 53 -6.54 -10.36 0.12
N THR A 54 -6.53 -9.59 1.20
CA THR A 54 -5.75 -8.37 1.31
C THR A 54 -4.82 -8.45 2.52
N THR A 55 -3.55 -8.16 2.30
CA THR A 55 -2.52 -8.13 3.33
C THR A 55 -2.00 -6.71 3.49
N ILE A 56 -1.91 -6.24 4.74
CA ILE A 56 -1.36 -4.93 5.09
C ILE A 56 0.04 -5.14 5.63
N THR A 57 1.04 -4.51 5.01
CA THR A 57 2.46 -4.69 5.34
C THR A 57 2.75 -4.33 6.80
N GLU A 58 2.15 -3.26 7.30
CA GLU A 58 2.35 -2.74 8.66
C GLU A 58 1.54 -3.47 9.71
N GLY A 59 0.71 -4.43 9.29
CA GLY A 59 -0.17 -5.19 10.18
C GLY A 59 -1.59 -4.62 10.25
N THR A 60 -2.37 -5.12 11.19
CA THR A 60 -3.80 -4.80 11.34
C THR A 60 -4.17 -4.15 12.68
N GLU A 61 -3.22 -4.08 13.61
CA GLU A 61 -3.42 -3.53 14.95
C GLU A 61 -2.56 -2.29 15.15
N PHE A 62 -3.18 -1.17 15.52
CA PHE A 62 -2.50 0.12 15.68
C PHE A 62 -2.92 0.77 16.99
N THR A 63 -2.01 1.53 17.58
CA THR A 63 -2.27 2.26 18.83
C THR A 63 -1.90 3.73 18.68
N PHE A 64 -2.66 4.59 19.35
CA PHE A 64 -2.43 6.04 19.42
C PHE A 64 -2.34 6.47 20.87
N ASN A 65 -1.24 7.12 21.24
CA ASN A 65 -1.06 7.64 22.56
C ASN A 65 -1.80 8.98 22.70
N VAL A 66 -2.60 9.08 23.72
CA VAL A 66 -3.37 10.27 24.10
C VAL A 66 -2.84 10.80 25.42
N LYS A 67 -2.64 12.10 25.50
CA LYS A 67 -2.09 12.73 26.69
C LYS A 67 -2.89 13.94 27.15
N LEU A 68 -2.86 14.16 28.46
CA LEU A 68 -3.27 15.41 29.10
C LEU A 68 -2.04 16.22 29.51
N LYS A 69 -2.06 17.54 29.37
CA LYS A 69 -1.00 18.41 29.93
C LYS A 69 -0.94 18.32 31.47
N LYS A 70 -2.09 18.18 32.10
CA LYS A 70 -2.21 18.02 33.57
C LYS A 70 -3.06 16.81 33.91
N ALA A 71 -2.67 16.03 34.90
CA ALA A 71 -3.51 14.98 35.44
C ALA A 71 -4.80 15.54 36.05
N LEU A 72 -5.87 14.76 35.96
CA LEU A 72 -7.13 15.09 36.61
C LEU A 72 -7.37 14.12 37.79
N ASP A 73 -8.25 14.51 38.68
CA ASP A 73 -8.66 13.71 39.84
C ASP A 73 -9.80 12.71 39.54
N GLN A 74 -10.18 12.60 38.27
CA GLN A 74 -11.21 11.68 37.78
C GLN A 74 -10.73 10.98 36.51
N ASP A 75 -11.36 9.86 36.18
CA ASP A 75 -11.14 9.14 34.93
C ASP A 75 -11.67 9.95 33.75
N VAL A 76 -10.93 9.91 32.65
CA VAL A 76 -11.27 10.61 31.40
C VAL A 76 -11.39 9.58 30.29
N LYS A 77 -12.59 9.40 29.76
CA LYS A 77 -12.82 8.54 28.61
C LYS A 77 -12.72 9.33 27.31
N VAL A 78 -11.86 8.87 26.43
CA VAL A 78 -11.51 9.53 25.15
C VAL A 78 -11.64 8.53 24.01
N ARG A 79 -11.89 9.04 22.80
CA ARG A 79 -11.99 8.23 21.60
C ARG A 79 -11.48 8.96 20.36
N LEU A 80 -11.20 8.19 19.31
CA LEU A 80 -11.10 8.70 17.96
C LEU A 80 -12.43 8.50 17.23
N ARG A 81 -12.83 9.51 16.48
CA ARG A 81 -14.05 9.52 15.69
C ARG A 81 -13.71 9.84 14.23
N LYS A 82 -14.37 9.15 13.30
CA LYS A 82 -14.26 9.50 11.87
C LYS A 82 -14.77 10.92 11.64
N ASP A 83 -14.00 11.71 10.91
CA ASP A 83 -14.33 13.07 10.54
C ASP A 83 -14.05 13.30 9.05
N LEU A 84 -15.10 13.23 8.25
CA LEU A 84 -15.03 13.35 6.79
C LEU A 84 -14.65 14.77 6.31
N ASP A 85 -14.83 15.77 7.14
CA ASP A 85 -14.44 17.16 6.82
C ASP A 85 -12.93 17.30 6.64
N LEU A 86 -12.15 16.34 7.17
CA LEU A 86 -10.70 16.27 6.98
C LEU A 86 -10.28 15.73 5.61
N LEU A 87 -11.22 15.28 4.78
CA LEU A 87 -10.94 14.66 3.46
C LEU A 87 -10.96 15.64 2.28
N GLU A 88 -11.06 16.92 2.51
CA GLU A 88 -11.08 17.90 1.42
C GLU A 88 -9.85 17.72 0.51
N GLY A 89 -10.10 17.47 -0.78
CA GLY A 89 -9.05 17.26 -1.77
C GLY A 89 -8.47 15.85 -1.87
N HIS A 90 -8.95 14.88 -1.08
CA HIS A 90 -8.49 13.49 -1.17
C HIS A 90 -9.12 12.73 -2.34
N THR A 91 -8.28 11.93 -3.04
CA THR A 91 -8.68 11.07 -4.18
C THR A 91 -8.86 9.60 -3.79
N LEU A 92 -8.44 9.20 -2.59
CA LEU A 92 -8.61 7.84 -2.07
C LEU A 92 -10.04 7.60 -1.59
N ALA A 93 -10.49 6.37 -1.68
CA ALA A 93 -11.80 5.97 -1.17
C ALA A 93 -11.83 6.03 0.37
N GLU A 94 -12.98 6.28 0.95
CA GLU A 94 -13.18 6.17 2.39
C GLU A 94 -13.03 4.72 2.85
N LEU A 95 -12.27 4.48 3.94
CA LEU A 95 -12.18 3.16 4.54
C LEU A 95 -13.57 2.74 5.08
N PRO A 96 -14.13 1.59 4.63
CA PRO A 96 -15.46 1.17 5.05
C PRO A 96 -15.54 0.93 6.55
N ASP A 97 -16.64 1.35 7.18
CA ASP A 97 -16.86 1.17 8.62
C ASP A 97 -16.81 -0.30 9.05
N GLU A 98 -17.25 -1.22 8.18
CA GLU A 98 -17.19 -2.66 8.44
C GLU A 98 -15.79 -3.24 8.51
N ALA A 99 -14.77 -2.53 7.99
CA ALA A 99 -13.41 -3.02 7.88
C ALA A 99 -12.57 -2.80 9.13
N PHE A 100 -13.01 -1.96 10.06
CA PHE A 100 -12.23 -1.58 11.21
C PHE A 100 -13.06 -1.39 12.47
N GLU A 101 -12.39 -1.45 13.62
CA GLU A 101 -12.94 -1.14 14.94
C GLU A 101 -12.02 -0.17 15.68
N LEU A 102 -12.62 0.81 16.34
CA LEU A 102 -11.94 1.75 17.22
C LEU A 102 -12.28 1.42 18.67
N HIS A 103 -11.27 1.35 19.54
CA HIS A 103 -11.43 1.07 20.97
C HIS A 103 -11.08 2.32 21.77
N ASP A 104 -12.04 2.78 22.58
CA ASP A 104 -11.88 3.96 23.42
C ASP A 104 -10.75 3.75 24.45
N ALA A 105 -10.15 4.83 24.92
CA ALA A 105 -9.19 4.81 26.01
C ALA A 105 -9.75 5.48 27.27
N ILE A 106 -9.26 5.04 28.42
CA ILE A 106 -9.49 5.69 29.70
C ILE A 106 -8.14 6.19 30.20
N ILE A 107 -8.05 7.51 30.42
CA ILE A 107 -6.97 8.11 31.17
C ILE A 107 -7.41 8.09 32.63
N THR A 108 -6.82 7.22 33.43
CA THR A 108 -7.23 7.05 34.84
C THR A 108 -6.90 8.28 35.68
N ALA A 109 -7.66 8.49 36.73
CA ALA A 109 -7.43 9.56 37.70
C ALA A 109 -5.96 9.55 38.18
N GLY A 110 -5.34 10.71 38.16
CA GLY A 110 -3.93 10.88 38.51
C GLY A 110 -2.93 10.55 37.40
N SER A 111 -3.39 9.96 36.28
CA SER A 111 -2.59 9.70 35.10
C SER A 111 -2.75 10.84 34.07
N ARG A 112 -1.79 10.88 33.14
CA ARG A 112 -1.79 11.83 32.01
C ARG A 112 -1.82 11.12 30.66
N GLU A 113 -1.84 9.80 30.64
CA GLU A 113 -1.66 9.00 29.42
C GLU A 113 -2.73 7.94 29.28
N GLY A 114 -3.12 7.69 28.04
CA GLY A 114 -3.99 6.60 27.63
C GLY A 114 -3.65 6.16 26.23
N THR A 115 -4.18 5.01 25.83
CA THR A 115 -3.92 4.43 24.52
C THR A 115 -5.24 4.06 23.85
N ILE A 116 -5.48 4.65 22.67
CA ILE A 116 -6.60 4.29 21.79
C ILE A 116 -6.10 3.23 20.82
N ALA A 117 -6.87 2.18 20.59
CA ALA A 117 -6.56 1.14 19.64
C ALA A 117 -7.45 1.22 18.38
N LEU A 118 -6.86 0.91 17.24
CA LEU A 118 -7.53 0.71 15.95
C LEU A 118 -7.18 -0.68 15.46
N ASP A 119 -8.20 -1.49 15.17
CA ASP A 119 -8.03 -2.81 14.57
C ASP A 119 -8.69 -2.83 13.19
N ILE A 120 -7.95 -3.23 12.16
CA ILE A 120 -8.51 -3.54 10.85
C ILE A 120 -8.95 -5.00 10.89
N THR A 121 -10.25 -5.21 11.13
CA THR A 121 -10.83 -6.52 11.43
C THR A 121 -11.15 -7.34 10.20
N LYS A 122 -11.41 -6.68 9.06
CA LYS A 122 -11.78 -7.32 7.79
C LYS A 122 -10.95 -6.74 6.64
N PRO A 123 -9.64 -7.02 6.57
CA PRO A 123 -8.80 -6.49 5.51
C PRO A 123 -9.23 -6.97 4.11
N ASP A 124 -9.84 -8.16 4.01
CA ASP A 124 -10.19 -8.75 2.71
C ASP A 124 -11.32 -8.03 1.96
N VAL A 125 -12.08 -7.16 2.63
CA VAL A 125 -13.06 -6.30 1.95
C VAL A 125 -12.40 -5.09 1.26
N LEU A 126 -11.12 -4.83 1.54
CA LEU A 126 -10.35 -3.70 1.03
C LEU A 126 -9.69 -4.09 -0.29
N ASN A 127 -10.34 -3.82 -1.41
CA ASN A 127 -9.86 -4.22 -2.74
C ASN A 127 -9.97 -3.11 -3.80
N ALA A 128 -10.27 -1.88 -3.39
CA ALA A 128 -10.38 -0.75 -4.32
C ALA A 128 -9.03 -0.04 -4.50
N MET A 129 -8.54 0.01 -5.74
CA MET A 129 -7.39 0.83 -6.10
C MET A 129 -7.80 2.28 -6.34
N PRO A 130 -6.94 3.26 -6.03
CA PRO A 130 -5.56 3.14 -5.56
C PRO A 130 -5.42 2.97 -4.05
N GLY A 131 -6.50 2.88 -3.29
CA GLY A 131 -6.46 2.67 -1.86
C GLY A 131 -7.54 3.39 -1.08
N TYR A 132 -7.30 3.57 0.21
CA TYR A 132 -8.27 4.05 1.16
C TYR A 132 -7.70 5.14 2.06
N VAL A 133 -8.60 5.92 2.64
CA VAL A 133 -8.27 6.94 3.63
C VAL A 133 -9.24 6.84 4.81
N LEU A 134 -8.71 7.03 6.01
CA LEU A 134 -9.49 7.10 7.25
C LEU A 134 -9.07 8.33 8.05
N PRO A 135 -9.88 9.39 8.04
CA PRO A 135 -9.65 10.59 8.84
C PRO A 135 -10.26 10.41 10.22
N LEU A 136 -9.47 10.63 11.26
CA LEU A 136 -9.89 10.47 12.64
C LEU A 136 -9.60 11.74 13.44
N CYS A 137 -10.50 12.13 14.32
CA CYS A 137 -10.29 13.20 15.28
C CYS A 137 -10.54 12.75 16.72
N LEU A 138 -9.75 13.30 17.61
CA LEU A 138 -9.80 13.06 19.05
C LEU A 138 -10.97 13.81 19.67
N GLU A 139 -11.72 13.14 20.52
CA GLU A 139 -12.79 13.76 21.30
C GLU A 139 -12.92 13.13 22.68
N PHE A 140 -13.55 13.86 23.61
CA PHE A 140 -14.04 13.28 24.86
C PHE A 140 -15.30 12.49 24.58
N VAL A 141 -15.46 11.34 25.26
CA VAL A 141 -16.74 10.62 25.26
C VAL A 141 -17.77 11.40 26.05
N ASP A 142 -17.37 11.92 27.22
CA ASP A 142 -18.16 12.80 28.05
C ASP A 142 -17.44 14.13 28.22
N ALA A 143 -18.15 15.24 28.11
CA ALA A 143 -17.55 16.55 28.26
C ALA A 143 -16.97 16.76 29.67
N ILE A 144 -15.77 17.32 29.73
CA ILE A 144 -15.06 17.63 30.97
C ILE A 144 -14.81 19.12 31.05
N SER A 145 -15.19 19.73 32.19
CA SER A 145 -14.95 21.14 32.45
C SER A 145 -13.45 21.41 32.62
N GLY A 146 -12.97 22.52 32.09
CA GLY A 146 -11.59 22.98 32.26
C GLY A 146 -10.55 22.29 31.40
N VAL A 147 -10.95 21.42 30.47
CA VAL A 147 -10.07 20.73 29.51
C VAL A 147 -10.62 20.88 28.11
N LYS A 148 -9.75 21.21 27.17
CA LYS A 148 -10.12 21.20 25.73
C LYS A 148 -9.24 20.26 24.93
N VAL A 149 -9.72 19.81 23.79
CA VAL A 149 -8.93 19.08 22.81
C VAL A 149 -8.00 20.06 22.09
N SER A 150 -6.76 19.67 21.86
CA SER A 150 -5.79 20.44 21.08
C SER A 150 -6.34 20.79 19.70
N GLU A 151 -6.10 22.00 19.25
CA GLU A 151 -6.42 22.44 17.88
C GLU A 151 -5.34 22.06 16.86
N GLN A 152 -4.17 21.61 17.33
CA GLN A 152 -3.03 21.26 16.50
C GLN A 152 -2.78 19.76 16.45
N SER A 153 -2.92 19.07 17.58
CA SER A 153 -2.63 17.64 17.73
C SER A 153 -3.89 16.88 18.11
N TYR A 154 -4.92 16.96 17.28
CA TYR A 154 -6.24 16.39 17.53
C TYR A 154 -6.68 15.35 16.51
N SER A 155 -5.95 15.23 15.40
CA SER A 155 -6.36 14.38 14.29
C SER A 155 -5.22 13.52 13.78
N VAL A 156 -5.60 12.41 13.19
CA VAL A 156 -4.71 11.54 12.41
C VAL A 156 -5.40 11.16 11.12
N LEU A 157 -4.66 11.23 10.01
CA LEU A 157 -5.09 10.77 8.71
C LEU A 157 -4.37 9.45 8.41
N ILE A 158 -5.14 8.40 8.21
CA ILE A 158 -4.61 7.10 7.80
C ILE A 158 -4.80 6.98 6.29
N GLU A 159 -3.69 6.84 5.56
CA GLU A 159 -3.67 6.64 4.11
C GLU A 159 -3.16 5.24 3.82
N MET A 160 -3.98 4.42 3.17
CA MET A 160 -3.63 3.07 2.76
C MET A 160 -3.52 3.05 1.24
N ILE A 161 -2.32 2.83 0.74
CA ILE A 161 -2.10 2.60 -0.70
C ILE A 161 -2.25 1.11 -0.96
N LEU A 162 -3.14 0.77 -1.87
CA LEU A 162 -3.44 -0.60 -2.24
C LEU A 162 -2.92 -0.90 -3.65
N THR A 163 -2.15 -1.97 -3.76
CA THR A 163 -1.73 -2.56 -5.04
C THR A 163 -2.44 -3.89 -5.24
N PHE A 164 -2.79 -4.16 -6.50
CA PHE A 164 -3.38 -5.45 -6.86
C PHE A 164 -2.29 -6.39 -7.38
N GLU A 165 -2.28 -7.63 -6.86
CA GLU A 165 -1.38 -8.68 -7.31
C GLU A 165 -2.10 -10.02 -7.20
N LYS A 166 -2.32 -10.68 -8.34
CA LYS A 166 -3.01 -11.97 -8.37
C LYS A 166 -2.06 -13.11 -8.01
N ASP A 167 -2.40 -13.90 -7.01
CA ASP A 167 -1.62 -15.07 -6.60
C ASP A 167 -2.01 -16.28 -7.45
N ASN A 168 -1.44 -16.38 -8.65
CA ASN A 168 -1.74 -17.47 -9.60
C ASN A 168 -0.49 -18.10 -10.26
N ILE A 169 0.72 -17.79 -9.77
CA ILE A 169 1.94 -18.44 -10.24
C ILE A 169 2.25 -19.62 -9.32
N ASP A 170 2.37 -20.81 -9.90
CA ASP A 170 2.81 -22.00 -9.20
C ASP A 170 4.33 -21.88 -8.90
N PRO A 171 4.76 -22.03 -7.65
CA PRO A 171 6.17 -21.94 -7.29
C PRO A 171 6.97 -23.18 -7.72
N SER A 172 6.33 -24.29 -8.11
CA SER A 172 7.01 -25.44 -8.69
C SER A 172 7.62 -25.08 -10.06
N ASN A 173 8.60 -25.83 -10.50
CA ASN A 173 9.15 -25.69 -11.85
C ASN A 173 8.93 -26.98 -12.63
N ASP A 174 7.82 -27.62 -12.36
CA ASP A 174 7.47 -28.90 -12.99
C ASP A 174 7.11 -28.69 -14.46
N GLU A 175 7.50 -29.64 -15.29
CA GLU A 175 7.13 -29.65 -16.70
C GLU A 175 5.61 -29.56 -16.85
N ILE A 176 5.17 -28.76 -17.83
CA ILE A 176 3.76 -28.52 -18.09
C ILE A 176 3.32 -29.39 -19.27
N GLU A 177 2.32 -30.24 -19.05
CA GLU A 177 1.68 -31.00 -20.11
C GLU A 177 0.73 -30.09 -20.90
N GLY A 178 0.78 -30.17 -22.25
CA GLY A 178 -0.07 -29.38 -23.13
C GLY A 178 0.51 -29.21 -24.51
N GLU A 179 -0.12 -28.37 -25.30
CA GLU A 179 0.32 -28.01 -26.64
C GLU A 179 1.25 -26.78 -26.55
N TYR A 180 2.49 -26.97 -27.03
CA TYR A 180 3.53 -25.92 -27.05
C TYR A 180 3.46 -25.13 -28.34
N PHE A 181 3.44 -23.78 -28.23
CA PHE A 181 3.38 -22.90 -29.39
C PHE A 181 4.04 -21.54 -29.11
N ASN A 182 4.48 -20.83 -30.14
CA ASN A 182 4.83 -19.43 -30.14
C ASN A 182 4.49 -18.72 -31.46
N ASN A 183 3.83 -19.41 -32.37
CA ASN A 183 3.28 -18.81 -33.56
C ASN A 183 2.02 -17.98 -33.24
N ASN A 184 1.74 -16.99 -34.08
CA ASN A 184 0.63 -16.04 -33.88
C ASN A 184 0.68 -15.27 -32.57
N VAL A 185 1.89 -15.02 -32.08
CA VAL A 185 2.17 -14.18 -30.92
C VAL A 185 3.06 -13.03 -31.38
N ILE A 186 2.71 -11.80 -31.02
CA ILE A 186 3.47 -10.61 -31.31
C ILE A 186 4.37 -10.31 -30.12
N PHE A 187 5.69 -10.34 -30.34
CA PHE A 187 6.69 -9.99 -29.33
C PHE A 187 7.10 -8.53 -29.52
N GLU A 188 7.02 -7.74 -28.47
CA GLU A 188 7.44 -6.35 -28.41
C GLU A 188 8.29 -6.10 -27.18
N SER A 189 9.30 -5.25 -27.30
CA SER A 189 10.22 -4.93 -26.22
C SER A 189 10.84 -3.55 -26.40
N SER A 190 11.21 -2.90 -25.31
CA SER A 190 12.15 -1.75 -25.32
C SER A 190 13.54 -2.16 -25.82
N LYS A 191 13.92 -3.44 -25.65
CA LYS A 191 15.14 -4.04 -26.18
C LYS A 191 14.83 -4.79 -27.47
N THR A 192 14.89 -4.11 -28.60
CA THR A 192 14.51 -4.66 -29.91
C THR A 192 15.61 -5.53 -30.56
N ASN A 193 16.86 -5.31 -30.15
CA ASN A 193 18.01 -6.03 -30.70
C ASN A 193 17.91 -7.52 -30.33
N ASN A 194 17.97 -8.41 -31.33
CA ASN A 194 17.87 -9.87 -31.17
C ASN A 194 16.51 -10.37 -30.64
N LEU A 195 15.48 -9.54 -30.62
CA LEU A 195 14.16 -9.92 -30.09
C LEU A 195 13.58 -11.15 -30.81
N SER A 196 13.82 -11.28 -32.12
CA SER A 196 13.33 -12.41 -32.91
C SER A 196 13.92 -13.75 -32.49
N TYR A 197 15.02 -13.77 -31.77
CA TYR A 197 15.63 -15.00 -31.25
C TYR A 197 14.75 -15.69 -30.21
N LEU A 198 13.84 -14.95 -29.57
CA LEU A 198 12.91 -15.54 -28.59
C LEU A 198 11.88 -16.49 -29.18
N TYR A 199 11.72 -16.52 -30.53
CA TYR A 199 10.74 -17.35 -31.24
C TYR A 199 11.25 -17.88 -32.57
N ASP A 200 12.57 -18.07 -32.71
CA ASP A 200 13.21 -18.58 -33.93
C ASP A 200 13.34 -20.13 -33.97
N GLY A 201 12.88 -20.81 -32.92
CA GLY A 201 12.97 -22.24 -32.74
C GLY A 201 14.33 -22.75 -32.25
N ASN A 202 15.27 -21.86 -31.96
CA ASN A 202 16.60 -22.21 -31.49
C ASN A 202 16.71 -22.07 -29.95
N ARG A 203 16.66 -23.19 -29.26
CA ARG A 203 16.62 -23.24 -27.79
C ARG A 203 18.00 -23.20 -27.12
N SER A 204 19.10 -23.03 -27.88
CA SER A 204 20.45 -23.13 -27.30
C SER A 204 21.53 -22.31 -28.01
N GLY A 205 21.24 -21.66 -29.13
CA GLY A 205 22.25 -21.01 -29.98
C GLY A 205 22.16 -19.48 -30.01
N THR A 206 20.96 -18.99 -30.25
CA THR A 206 20.67 -17.56 -30.36
C THR A 206 20.03 -17.04 -29.08
N LYS A 207 20.37 -15.83 -28.67
CA LYS A 207 19.92 -15.30 -27.38
C LYS A 207 19.53 -13.84 -27.43
N TRP A 208 18.52 -13.49 -26.67
CA TRP A 208 18.11 -12.14 -26.33
C TRP A 208 18.52 -11.84 -24.88
N TYR A 209 18.99 -10.63 -24.62
CA TYR A 209 19.50 -10.23 -23.30
C TYR A 209 18.99 -8.84 -22.92
N PRO A 210 17.89 -8.74 -22.16
CA PRO A 210 17.32 -7.48 -21.72
C PRO A 210 18.12 -6.84 -20.59
N GLY A 211 18.11 -5.49 -20.54
CA GLY A 211 18.56 -4.76 -19.37
C GLY A 211 17.52 -4.76 -18.25
N ARG A 212 17.89 -4.23 -17.07
CA ARG A 212 17.02 -4.18 -15.88
C ARG A 212 15.70 -3.45 -16.12
N ASN A 213 15.72 -2.39 -16.92
CA ASN A 213 14.56 -1.54 -17.18
C ASN A 213 13.82 -1.90 -18.48
N ASP A 214 14.25 -2.95 -19.15
CA ASP A 214 13.58 -3.42 -20.35
C ASP A 214 12.35 -4.23 -20.01
N TYR A 215 11.34 -4.16 -20.87
CA TYR A 215 10.15 -4.98 -20.81
C TYR A 215 10.05 -5.91 -22.02
N LEU A 216 9.29 -6.97 -21.89
CA LEU A 216 8.88 -7.85 -22.96
C LEU A 216 7.37 -8.05 -22.88
N THR A 217 6.66 -7.71 -23.96
CA THR A 217 5.22 -7.93 -24.10
C THR A 217 4.99 -8.96 -25.20
N MET A 218 4.12 -9.92 -24.93
CA MET A 218 3.75 -10.99 -25.85
C MET A 218 2.23 -11.00 -25.99
N THR A 219 1.73 -10.55 -27.14
CA THR A 219 0.31 -10.37 -27.42
C THR A 219 -0.19 -11.46 -28.33
N PHE A 220 -1.27 -12.14 -27.95
CA PHE A 220 -1.91 -13.19 -28.73
C PHE A 220 -2.86 -12.59 -29.77
N SER A 221 -2.99 -13.23 -30.91
CA SER A 221 -3.93 -12.80 -31.97
C SER A 221 -5.40 -12.82 -31.52
N GLU A 222 -5.72 -13.69 -30.60
CA GLU A 222 -7.02 -13.80 -29.92
C GLU A 222 -6.82 -14.23 -28.47
N PRO A 223 -7.78 -13.99 -27.57
CA PRO A 223 -7.68 -14.46 -26.19
C PRO A 223 -7.44 -15.96 -26.15
N THR A 224 -6.37 -16.35 -25.48
CA THR A 224 -5.92 -17.75 -25.47
C THR A 224 -5.79 -18.26 -24.04
N ARG A 225 -6.30 -19.48 -23.81
CA ARG A 225 -6.18 -20.16 -22.51
C ARG A 225 -4.77 -20.71 -22.35
N ILE A 226 -4.01 -20.15 -21.43
CA ILE A 226 -2.61 -20.47 -21.19
C ILE A 226 -2.45 -21.23 -19.87
N LEU A 227 -1.77 -22.37 -19.91
CA LEU A 227 -1.39 -23.19 -18.76
C LEU A 227 -0.10 -22.69 -18.13
N GLY A 228 0.81 -22.16 -18.94
CA GLY A 228 2.10 -21.66 -18.50
C GLY A 228 3.01 -21.32 -19.65
N VAL A 229 4.27 -21.05 -19.33
CA VAL A 229 5.31 -20.63 -20.26
C VAL A 229 6.58 -21.45 -20.01
N ARG A 230 7.17 -21.95 -21.07
CA ARG A 230 8.52 -22.51 -21.05
C ARG A 230 9.51 -21.45 -21.50
N ILE A 231 10.57 -21.26 -20.74
CA ILE A 231 11.65 -20.32 -21.04
C ILE A 231 12.97 -21.09 -21.08
N ASP A 232 13.56 -21.17 -22.27
CA ASP A 232 14.88 -21.76 -22.47
C ASP A 232 15.94 -20.68 -22.23
N VAL A 233 16.86 -20.94 -21.33
CA VAL A 233 17.85 -19.99 -20.83
C VAL A 233 19.24 -20.62 -20.80
N VAL A 234 20.28 -19.76 -20.76
CA VAL A 234 21.65 -20.23 -20.51
C VAL A 234 21.78 -20.83 -19.11
N THR A 235 22.78 -21.67 -18.92
CA THR A 235 23.05 -22.34 -17.65
C THR A 235 24.22 -21.76 -16.87
N ASN A 236 24.86 -20.73 -17.41
CA ASN A 236 25.99 -20.00 -16.79
C ASN A 236 25.50 -18.88 -15.84
N SER A 237 26.39 -17.96 -15.48
CA SER A 237 26.11 -16.83 -14.59
C SER A 237 25.05 -15.83 -15.12
N TYR A 238 24.76 -15.86 -16.43
CA TYR A 238 23.74 -15.00 -17.06
C TYR A 238 22.34 -15.66 -17.12
N LYS A 239 22.14 -16.74 -16.42
CA LYS A 239 20.81 -17.41 -16.40
C LYS A 239 19.77 -16.55 -15.74
N LEU A 240 18.58 -16.50 -16.34
CA LEU A 240 17.41 -15.80 -15.77
C LEU A 240 17.06 -16.37 -14.40
N GLY A 241 16.97 -15.51 -13.38
CA GLY A 241 16.65 -15.88 -12.02
C GLY A 241 15.28 -15.43 -11.56
N SER A 242 14.87 -14.24 -11.97
CA SER A 242 13.59 -13.67 -11.55
C SER A 242 13.09 -12.60 -12.52
N MET A 243 11.77 -12.37 -12.49
CA MET A 243 11.11 -11.34 -13.29
C MET A 243 9.75 -11.00 -12.71
N ASN A 244 9.28 -9.78 -12.95
CA ASN A 244 7.90 -9.42 -12.69
C ASN A 244 7.01 -9.94 -13.82
N VAL A 245 5.83 -10.41 -13.48
CA VAL A 245 4.86 -11.01 -14.40
C VAL A 245 3.57 -10.21 -14.38
N TYR A 246 3.10 -9.81 -15.56
CA TYR A 246 1.82 -9.12 -15.75
C TYR A 246 1.01 -9.82 -16.82
N VAL A 247 -0.29 -9.89 -16.61
CA VAL A 247 -1.23 -10.52 -17.53
C VAL A 247 -2.35 -9.56 -17.87
N ASP A 248 -2.70 -9.49 -19.15
CA ASP A 248 -3.90 -8.81 -19.62
C ASP A 248 -5.01 -9.86 -19.88
N GLU A 249 -6.00 -9.87 -19.01
CA GLU A 249 -7.19 -10.72 -19.12
C GLU A 249 -8.34 -10.01 -19.86
N GLY A 250 -8.07 -8.82 -20.45
CA GLY A 250 -9.03 -8.05 -21.25
C GLY A 250 -9.31 -6.62 -20.77
N SER A 251 -8.78 -6.24 -19.62
CA SER A 251 -8.94 -4.90 -19.03
C SER A 251 -7.62 -4.16 -18.77
N GLY A 252 -6.54 -4.61 -19.39
CA GLY A 252 -5.19 -4.12 -19.19
C GLY A 252 -4.35 -5.06 -18.32
N PHE A 253 -3.06 -4.74 -18.20
CA PHE A 253 -2.14 -5.56 -17.42
C PHE A 253 -2.39 -5.46 -15.93
N ILE A 254 -2.51 -6.62 -15.27
CA ILE A 254 -2.55 -6.77 -13.81
C ILE A 254 -1.32 -7.54 -13.35
N SER A 255 -0.78 -7.21 -12.18
CA SER A 255 0.36 -7.91 -11.62
C SER A 255 -0.01 -9.32 -11.17
N TYR A 256 0.81 -10.27 -11.56
CA TYR A 256 0.80 -11.66 -11.06
C TYR A 256 1.96 -11.90 -10.07
N GLY A 257 2.66 -10.84 -9.68
CA GLY A 257 3.79 -10.90 -8.77
C GLY A 257 5.11 -11.15 -9.46
N ARG A 258 6.07 -11.55 -8.67
CA ARG A 258 7.43 -11.82 -9.12
C ARG A 258 7.68 -13.33 -9.20
N PHE A 259 7.99 -13.79 -10.39
CA PHE A 259 8.50 -15.15 -10.57
C PHE A 259 9.96 -15.24 -10.13
N VAL A 260 10.29 -16.25 -9.33
CA VAL A 260 11.65 -16.57 -8.90
C VAL A 260 11.89 -18.04 -9.23
N ARG A 261 12.91 -18.31 -10.05
CA ARG A 261 13.23 -19.71 -10.41
C ARG A 261 13.78 -20.47 -9.20
N ASN A 262 13.49 -21.75 -9.14
CA ASN A 262 13.96 -22.65 -8.09
C ASN A 262 14.83 -23.82 -8.60
N ASN A 263 15.20 -23.82 -9.88
CA ASN A 263 16.03 -24.84 -10.50
C ASN A 263 17.17 -24.24 -11.33
N ASN A 264 18.01 -25.08 -11.94
CA ASN A 264 19.12 -24.68 -12.80
C ASN A 264 18.91 -24.99 -14.29
N GLY A 265 17.79 -25.61 -14.65
CA GLY A 265 17.47 -26.03 -16.01
C GLY A 265 16.53 -25.09 -16.75
N VAL A 266 15.75 -25.65 -17.65
CA VAL A 266 14.66 -24.96 -18.34
C VAL A 266 13.65 -24.44 -17.33
N ILE A 267 13.14 -23.24 -17.56
CA ILE A 267 12.12 -22.65 -16.71
C ILE A 267 10.74 -23.05 -17.23
N TYR A 268 9.90 -23.61 -16.35
CA TYR A 268 8.48 -23.78 -16.56
C TYR A 268 7.73 -22.89 -15.57
N MET A 269 7.26 -21.74 -16.05
CA MET A 269 6.40 -20.87 -15.26
C MET A 269 4.95 -21.31 -15.46
N LYS A 270 4.42 -22.04 -14.50
CA LYS A 270 3.06 -22.60 -14.53
C LYS A 270 2.10 -21.67 -13.79
N PHE A 271 0.88 -21.53 -14.31
CA PHE A 271 -0.21 -20.95 -13.55
C PHE A 271 -0.88 -22.01 -12.68
N LYS A 272 -1.25 -21.67 -11.45
CA LYS A 272 -2.04 -22.54 -10.55
C LYS A 272 -3.37 -22.91 -11.21
N GLU A 273 -4.04 -21.88 -11.76
CA GLU A 273 -5.24 -22.02 -12.58
C GLU A 273 -4.94 -21.44 -13.97
N PRO A 274 -5.32 -22.16 -15.05
CA PRO A 274 -5.12 -21.66 -16.41
C PRO A 274 -5.78 -20.30 -16.62
N VAL A 275 -5.14 -19.43 -17.39
CA VAL A 275 -5.58 -18.06 -17.60
C VAL A 275 -5.97 -17.84 -19.05
N ASN A 276 -7.16 -17.32 -19.29
CA ASN A 276 -7.54 -16.82 -20.60
C ASN A 276 -7.03 -15.38 -20.75
N MET A 277 -6.01 -15.18 -21.58
CA MET A 277 -5.31 -13.91 -21.66
C MET A 277 -5.19 -13.36 -23.08
N HIS A 278 -5.16 -12.04 -23.18
CA HIS A 278 -4.84 -11.31 -24.41
C HIS A 278 -3.33 -11.10 -24.57
N ALA A 279 -2.62 -10.90 -23.47
CA ALA A 279 -1.19 -10.66 -23.48
C ALA A 279 -0.52 -11.04 -22.17
N LEU A 280 0.77 -11.31 -22.25
CA LEU A 280 1.68 -11.53 -21.11
C LEU A 280 2.82 -10.52 -21.19
N LYS A 281 3.25 -9.99 -20.06
CA LYS A 281 4.36 -9.04 -19.97
C LYS A 281 5.33 -9.45 -18.88
N PHE A 282 6.63 -9.34 -19.20
CA PHE A 282 7.72 -9.45 -18.23
C PHE A 282 8.50 -8.14 -18.15
N ASP A 283 8.94 -7.77 -16.98
CA ASP A 283 9.94 -6.74 -16.75
C ASP A 283 10.80 -7.06 -15.51
N GLY A 284 11.73 -6.19 -15.17
CA GLY A 284 12.61 -6.41 -14.03
C GLY A 284 13.32 -7.76 -14.08
N MET A 285 13.71 -8.20 -15.26
CA MET A 285 14.39 -9.48 -15.49
C MET A 285 15.83 -9.41 -14.98
N LEU A 286 16.15 -10.30 -14.02
CA LEU A 286 17.44 -10.35 -13.35
C LEU A 286 18.03 -11.75 -13.45
N THR A 287 19.37 -11.83 -13.40
CA THR A 287 20.06 -13.11 -13.24
C THR A 287 19.84 -13.69 -11.84
N THR A 288 20.22 -14.95 -11.64
CA THR A 288 20.11 -15.60 -10.31
C THR A 288 20.92 -14.92 -9.21
N SER A 289 21.97 -14.19 -9.57
CA SER A 289 22.75 -13.37 -8.64
C SER A 289 22.21 -11.95 -8.45
N GLY A 290 21.08 -11.61 -9.10
CA GLY A 290 20.49 -10.27 -9.06
C GLY A 290 21.11 -9.26 -10.03
N GLY A 291 21.98 -9.71 -10.93
CA GLY A 291 22.56 -8.88 -12.00
C GLY A 291 21.60 -8.63 -13.16
N THR A 292 21.98 -7.75 -14.06
CA THR A 292 21.23 -7.41 -15.27
C THR A 292 21.65 -8.29 -16.46
N GLY A 293 20.84 -8.30 -17.51
CA GLY A 293 21.18 -8.93 -18.77
C GLY A 293 21.19 -10.45 -18.75
N PRO A 294 20.13 -11.10 -18.23
CA PRO A 294 20.01 -12.54 -18.39
C PRO A 294 19.91 -12.91 -19.86
N ASP A 295 20.52 -14.01 -20.26
CA ASP A 295 20.48 -14.54 -21.61
C ASP A 295 19.34 -15.52 -21.77
N ILE A 296 18.39 -15.22 -22.67
CA ILE A 296 17.21 -16.02 -22.94
C ILE A 296 17.25 -16.52 -24.38
N TYR A 297 17.07 -17.83 -24.58
CA TYR A 297 17.10 -18.44 -25.92
C TYR A 297 15.74 -18.41 -26.60
N GLU A 298 14.71 -18.94 -25.95
CA GLU A 298 13.40 -19.16 -26.54
C GLU A 298 12.29 -19.03 -25.49
N ILE A 299 11.14 -18.51 -25.91
CA ILE A 299 9.93 -18.48 -25.10
C ILE A 299 8.82 -19.23 -25.86
N THR A 300 8.21 -20.20 -25.20
CA THR A 300 7.15 -21.02 -25.74
C THR A 300 5.98 -21.04 -24.77
N PHE A 301 4.78 -20.85 -25.28
CA PHE A 301 3.54 -20.91 -24.49
C PHE A 301 2.97 -22.32 -24.50
N ILE A 302 2.18 -22.64 -23.48
CA ILE A 302 1.56 -23.95 -23.31
C ILE A 302 0.07 -23.76 -23.09
N LYS A 303 -0.78 -24.39 -23.92
CA LYS A 303 -2.24 -24.36 -23.85
C LYS A 303 -2.86 -25.75 -23.77
#